data_63051dd38aff0069295a20e99a0aa982
#
_entry.id   63051dd38aff0069295a20e99a0aa982
#
_cell.length_a   1.000
_cell.length_b   1.000
_cell.length_c   1.000
_cell.angle_alpha   90.00
_cell.angle_beta   90.00
_cell.angle_gamma   90.00
#
_symmetry.space_group_name_H-M   'P 1'
#
loop_
_entity.id
_entity.type
_entity.pdbx_description
1 polymer ?
#
loop_
_entity_poly.entity_id
_entity_poly.type
_entity_poly.pdbx_seq_one_letter_code
_entity_poly.pdbx_strand_id
1 'polypeptide(L)' 'QNAFFARLLTNTDEPTREAFFRTMEIIGKNLDEILKENP' A
#
# COMPACT_ATOMS: atom_id res chain seq x y z
N GLN A 1 19.56 3.05 3.84
CA GLN A 1 19.08 4.29 4.45
C GLN A 1 17.90 4.87 3.70
N ASN A 2 16.75 4.95 4.34
CA ASN A 2 15.52 5.39 3.67
C ASN A 2 14.99 6.70 4.22
N ALA A 3 15.78 7.75 4.10
CA ALA A 3 15.34 9.06 4.53
C ALA A 3 14.09 9.51 3.77
N PHE A 4 14.00 9.12 2.51
CA PHE A 4 12.86 9.48 1.69
C PHE A 4 11.57 8.90 2.28
N PHE A 5 11.58 7.61 2.58
CA PHE A 5 10.41 6.96 3.16
C PHE A 5 10.07 7.51 4.52
N ALA A 6 11.11 7.78 5.32
CA ALA A 6 10.87 8.36 6.64
C ALA A 6 10.16 9.70 6.51
N ARG A 7 10.54 10.48 5.53
CA ARG A 7 9.91 11.79 5.33
C ARG A 7 8.49 11.65 4.81
N LEU A 8 8.25 10.68 3.94
CA LEU A 8 6.91 10.43 3.44
C LEU A 8 5.95 10.05 4.57
N LEU A 9 6.46 9.32 5.55
CA LEU A 9 5.63 8.82 6.63
C LEU A 9 5.59 9.72 7.84
N THR A 10 6.13 10.92 7.71
CA THR A 10 6.13 11.89 8.80
C THR A 10 4.70 12.18 9.23
N ASN A 11 4.49 12.24 10.54
CA ASN A 11 3.20 12.58 11.13
C ASN A 11 2.13 11.51 10.93
N THR A 12 2.53 10.30 10.56
CA THR A 12 1.60 9.20 10.53
C THR A 12 1.87 8.31 11.73
N ASP A 13 0.82 7.70 12.27
CA ASP A 13 0.99 6.75 13.36
C ASP A 13 0.97 5.34 12.79
N GLU A 14 1.34 4.40 13.65
CA GLU A 14 1.49 3.01 13.22
C GLU A 14 0.20 2.39 12.71
N PRO A 15 -0.93 2.56 13.41
CA PRO A 15 -2.18 1.98 12.91
C PRO A 15 -2.57 2.52 11.55
N THR A 16 -2.33 3.80 11.30
CA THR A 16 -2.65 4.40 10.01
C THR A 16 -1.79 3.82 8.90
N ARG A 17 -0.50 3.64 9.18
CA ARG A 17 0.40 3.05 8.20
C ARG A 17 0.01 1.61 7.89
N GLU A 18 -0.35 0.86 8.92
CA GLU A 18 -0.77 -0.52 8.71
C GLU A 18 -2.02 -0.61 7.87
N ALA A 19 -2.98 0.27 8.14
CA ALA A 19 -4.21 0.31 7.36
C ALA A 19 -3.92 0.61 5.90
N PHE A 20 -3.00 1.51 5.66
CA PHE A 20 -2.62 1.87 4.30
C PHE A 20 -2.00 0.67 3.56
N PHE A 21 -1.04 0.01 4.20
CA PHE A 21 -0.39 -1.12 3.55
C PHE A 21 -1.35 -2.26 3.31
N ARG A 22 -2.28 -2.48 4.25
CA ARG A 22 -3.30 -3.50 4.08
C ARG A 22 -4.19 -3.18 2.89
N THR A 23 -4.58 -1.92 2.76
CA THR A 23 -5.40 -1.49 1.63
C THR A 23 -4.67 -1.72 0.32
N MET A 24 -3.40 -1.38 0.28
CA MET A 24 -2.60 -1.59 -0.92
C MET A 24 -2.53 -3.06 -1.30
N GLU A 25 -2.44 -3.91 -0.29
CA GLU A 25 -2.40 -5.35 -0.52
C GLU A 25 -3.69 -5.84 -1.18
N ILE A 26 -4.81 -5.36 -0.68
CA ILE A 26 -6.10 -5.72 -1.24
C ILE A 26 -6.23 -5.21 -2.67
N ILE A 27 -5.81 -3.97 -2.89
CA ILE A 27 -5.85 -3.38 -4.22
C ILE A 27 -5.01 -4.20 -5.20
N GLY A 28 -3.84 -4.65 -4.75
CA GLY A 28 -2.98 -5.47 -5.59
C GLY A 28 -3.65 -6.76 -6.00
N LYS A 29 -4.34 -7.42 -5.06
CA LYS A 29 -5.06 -8.65 -5.38
C LYS A 29 -6.19 -8.39 -6.36
N ASN A 30 -6.91 -7.30 -6.16
CA ASN A 30 -7.99 -6.95 -7.07
C ASN A 30 -7.47 -6.67 -8.46
N LEU A 31 -6.33 -6.01 -8.54
CA LEU A 31 -5.71 -5.75 -9.83
C LEU A 31 -5.35 -7.05 -10.55
N ASP A 32 -4.78 -7.99 -9.80
CA ASP A 32 -4.45 -9.29 -10.37
C ASP A 32 -5.67 -9.98 -10.95
N GLU A 33 -6.79 -9.91 -10.24
CA GLU A 33 -8.02 -10.51 -10.70
C GLU A 33 -8.52 -9.86 -11.98
N ILE A 34 -8.47 -8.53 -12.01
CA ILE A 34 -8.90 -7.79 -13.19
C ILE A 34 -8.05 -8.14 -14.39
N LEU A 35 -6.74 -8.21 -14.20
CA LEU A 35 -5.83 -8.54 -15.28
C LEU A 35 -6.03 -9.95 -15.82
N LYS A 36 -6.42 -10.87 -14.93
CA LYS A 36 -6.71 -12.22 -15.37
C LYS A 36 -7.99 -12.30 -16.20
N GLU A 37 -8.96 -11.47 -15.85
CA GLU A 37 -10.24 -11.47 -16.55
C GLU A 37 -10.17 -10.78 -17.89
N ASN A 38 -9.15 -9.99 -18.08
CA ASN A 38 -9.02 -9.16 -19.28
C ASN A 38 -7.85 -9.63 -20.10
N PRO A 39 -8.04 -10.60 -20.97
CA PRO A 39 -6.96 -11.14 -21.81
C PRO A 39 -6.44 -10.12 -22.80
#